data_8a902c16d1792915d6151a93816a2685
#
_entry.id   8a902c16d1792915d6151a93816a2685
#
_cell.length_a   1.000
_cell.length_b   1.000
_cell.length_c   1.000
_cell.angle_alpha   90.00
_cell.angle_beta   90.00
_cell.angle_gamma   90.00
#
_symmetry.space_group_name_H-M   'P 1'
#
loop_
_entity.id
_entity.type
_entity.pdbx_description
1 polymer ?
#
loop_
_entity_poly.entity_id
_entity_poly.type
_entity_poly.pdbx_seq_one_letter_code
_entity_poly.pdbx_strand_id
1 'polypeptide(L)'
;KRQTGIDIYTHSEMLPANYYPAFKKYKHFVGNYGNAWWKQREEFENFNGPILFTTNCIVPPLEGASYRDRVYTTNSTGFPGWKHIPAREDSKTKDFFEIIAHAKRCAAPNEIEHGEIIGGFAHNQVLALADKVVDAVKSGAIRKFVVMAGCDGRMKSRNYYTEFAEQLPNDCVILTAGCAKYRYNKLPLGDINGIPRVLDAGQCNDSYSLALIAMKLQEVF
;
A
#
# COMPACT_ATOMS: atom_id res chain seq x y z
N LYS A 1 -16.62 10.85 -6.98
CA LYS A 1 -17.41 10.47 -5.80
C LYS A 1 -18.71 9.75 -6.13
N ARG A 2 -19.35 10.04 -7.26
CA ARG A 2 -20.58 9.36 -7.66
C ARG A 2 -20.23 8.02 -8.29
N GLN A 3 -21.05 7.02 -8.00
CA GLN A 3 -20.91 5.72 -8.60
C GLN A 3 -20.87 5.83 -10.13
N THR A 4 -19.79 5.38 -10.71
CA THR A 4 -19.55 5.45 -12.16
C THR A 4 -19.85 4.13 -12.85
N GLY A 5 -20.16 3.07 -12.07
CA GLY A 5 -20.34 1.71 -12.57
C GLY A 5 -19.02 1.01 -12.88
N ILE A 6 -17.94 1.42 -12.24
CA ILE A 6 -16.63 0.76 -12.29
C ILE A 6 -16.11 0.51 -10.88
N ASP A 7 -15.33 -0.53 -10.73
CA ASP A 7 -14.57 -0.84 -9.53
C ASP A 7 -13.16 -0.27 -9.64
N ILE A 8 -12.59 0.13 -8.50
CA ILE A 8 -11.25 0.70 -8.42
C ILE A 8 -10.40 -0.17 -7.49
N TYR A 9 -9.31 -0.64 -8.03
CA TYR A 9 -8.24 -1.28 -7.28
C TYR A 9 -7.10 -0.30 -7.08
N THR A 10 -6.46 -0.38 -5.92
CA THR A 10 -5.23 0.35 -5.65
C THR A 10 -4.02 -0.52 -5.95
N HIS A 11 -2.85 0.09 -6.07
CA HIS A 11 -1.58 -0.61 -6.20
C HIS A 11 -0.48 0.21 -5.52
N SER A 12 0.54 -0.48 -4.97
CA SER A 12 1.73 0.15 -4.38
C SER A 12 1.39 1.29 -3.41
N GLU A 13 1.77 2.51 -3.76
CA GLU A 13 1.63 3.73 -2.95
C GLU A 13 0.17 4.08 -2.60
N MET A 14 -0.79 3.60 -3.37
CA MET A 14 -2.21 3.89 -3.14
C MET A 14 -2.92 2.88 -2.22
N LEU A 15 -2.22 1.86 -1.73
CA LEU A 15 -2.76 0.88 -0.78
C LEU A 15 -3.53 1.51 0.40
N PRO A 16 -3.08 2.61 1.02
CA PRO A 16 -3.77 3.22 2.16
C PRO A 16 -5.20 3.65 1.89
N ALA A 17 -5.60 3.87 0.63
CA ALA A 17 -6.99 4.20 0.30
C ALA A 17 -7.98 3.10 0.69
N ASN A 18 -7.53 1.85 0.89
CA ASN A 18 -8.38 0.75 1.32
C ASN A 18 -8.65 0.75 2.82
N TYR A 19 -7.83 1.37 3.66
CA TYR A 19 -7.98 1.32 5.10
C TYR A 19 -8.10 2.68 5.80
N TYR A 20 -7.82 3.79 5.14
CA TYR A 20 -8.08 5.11 5.73
C TYR A 20 -9.60 5.31 5.97
N PRO A 21 -10.03 5.68 7.19
CA PRO A 21 -11.45 5.85 7.51
C PRO A 21 -12.18 6.80 6.56
N ALA A 22 -11.50 7.85 6.10
CA ALA A 22 -12.05 8.82 5.16
C ALA A 22 -12.45 8.22 3.80
N PHE A 23 -11.84 7.09 3.40
CA PHE A 23 -12.07 6.43 2.12
C PHE A 23 -12.96 5.20 2.21
N LYS A 24 -13.09 4.56 3.38
CA LYS A 24 -13.93 3.36 3.58
C LYS A 24 -15.40 3.54 3.18
N LYS A 25 -15.89 4.77 3.13
CA LYS A 25 -17.25 5.09 2.66
C LYS A 25 -17.45 4.92 1.15
N TYR A 26 -16.37 4.79 0.38
CA TYR A 26 -16.44 4.67 -1.07
C TYR A 26 -16.41 3.20 -1.48
N LYS A 27 -17.58 2.61 -1.69
CA LYS A 27 -17.75 1.18 -2.00
C LYS A 27 -17.08 0.72 -3.31
N HIS A 28 -16.73 1.64 -4.19
CA HIS A 28 -16.03 1.35 -5.43
C HIS A 28 -14.51 1.13 -5.26
N PHE A 29 -13.96 1.39 -4.09
CA PHE A 29 -12.65 0.87 -3.72
C PHE A 29 -12.81 -0.56 -3.24
N VAL A 30 -12.57 -1.51 -4.13
CA VAL A 30 -12.88 -2.93 -3.87
C VAL A 30 -11.70 -3.73 -3.35
N GLY A 31 -10.47 -3.20 -3.48
CA GLY A 31 -9.29 -3.86 -2.96
C GLY A 31 -7.97 -3.29 -3.47
N ASN A 32 -6.91 -3.98 -3.13
CA ASN A 32 -5.59 -3.73 -3.66
C ASN A 32 -5.23 -4.83 -4.66
N TYR A 33 -4.76 -4.44 -5.84
CA TYR A 33 -4.37 -5.37 -6.89
C TYR A 33 -2.86 -5.53 -6.89
N GLY A 34 -2.41 -6.68 -6.43
CA GLY A 34 -0.99 -7.01 -6.43
C GLY A 34 -0.20 -6.44 -5.26
N ASN A 35 1.04 -6.14 -5.53
CA ASN A 35 2.09 -5.98 -4.55
C ASN A 35 2.80 -4.62 -4.62
N ALA A 36 4.13 -4.66 -4.52
CA ALA A 36 4.99 -3.51 -4.52
C ALA A 36 5.24 -2.97 -5.95
N TRP A 37 5.81 -1.77 -6.01
CA TRP A 37 6.14 -1.09 -7.27
C TRP A 37 6.99 -1.93 -8.24
N TRP A 38 7.86 -2.81 -7.74
CA TRP A 38 8.72 -3.65 -8.60
C TRP A 38 7.97 -4.79 -9.30
N LYS A 39 6.72 -5.05 -8.90
CA LYS A 39 5.84 -6.04 -9.53
C LYS A 39 4.91 -5.44 -10.60
N GLN A 40 4.86 -4.13 -10.75
CA GLN A 40 3.92 -3.46 -11.65
C GLN A 40 3.94 -4.04 -13.07
N ARG A 41 5.13 -4.28 -13.66
CA ARG A 41 5.21 -4.79 -15.03
C ARG A 41 4.56 -6.15 -15.21
N GLU A 42 4.73 -7.03 -14.24
CA GLU A 42 4.16 -8.38 -14.23
C GLU A 42 2.65 -8.35 -13.97
N GLU A 43 2.26 -7.60 -12.96
CA GLU A 43 0.88 -7.55 -12.48
C GLU A 43 -0.04 -6.78 -13.43
N PHE A 44 0.45 -5.71 -14.06
CA PHE A 44 -0.35 -4.91 -14.99
C PHE A 44 -0.64 -5.61 -16.33
N GLU A 45 0.14 -6.63 -16.70
CA GLU A 45 -0.22 -7.52 -17.83
C GLU A 45 -1.52 -8.28 -17.55
N ASN A 46 -1.83 -8.59 -16.29
CA ASN A 46 -3.02 -9.30 -15.85
C ASN A 46 -4.20 -8.36 -15.51
N PHE A 47 -3.93 -7.06 -15.37
CA PHE A 47 -4.96 -6.06 -15.11
C PHE A 47 -5.52 -5.52 -16.42
N ASN A 48 -6.68 -5.99 -16.81
CA ASN A 48 -7.28 -5.67 -18.12
C ASN A 48 -7.82 -4.24 -18.23
N GLY A 49 -8.01 -3.55 -17.11
CA GLY A 49 -8.51 -2.17 -17.07
C GLY A 49 -7.44 -1.10 -17.31
N PRO A 50 -7.83 0.18 -17.42
CA PRO A 50 -6.90 1.29 -17.50
C PRO A 50 -6.18 1.51 -16.17
N ILE A 51 -4.94 2.01 -16.25
CA ILE A 51 -4.03 2.23 -15.14
C ILE A 51 -3.83 3.73 -14.99
N LEU A 52 -4.11 4.28 -13.80
CA LEU A 52 -3.93 5.69 -13.49
C LEU A 52 -2.79 5.90 -12.51
N PHE A 53 -1.71 6.48 -12.97
CA PHE A 53 -0.64 6.96 -12.10
C PHE A 53 -0.96 8.35 -11.54
N THR A 54 -0.89 8.49 -10.24
CA THR A 54 -1.27 9.71 -9.52
C THR A 54 -0.10 10.42 -8.85
N THR A 55 0.92 9.68 -8.45
CA THR A 55 2.07 10.19 -7.71
C THR A 55 3.30 9.29 -7.90
N ASN A 56 3.93 8.82 -6.85
CA ASN A 56 5.14 8.01 -6.84
C ASN A 56 5.00 6.63 -7.48
N CYS A 57 6.10 5.89 -7.54
CA CYS A 57 6.12 4.49 -7.98
C CYS A 57 5.70 4.29 -9.44
N ILE A 58 6.12 5.18 -10.32
CA ILE A 58 5.85 5.06 -11.76
C ILE A 58 6.93 4.17 -12.37
N VAL A 59 6.50 3.00 -12.85
CA VAL A 59 7.35 2.11 -13.64
C VAL A 59 6.86 2.12 -15.08
N PRO A 60 7.58 2.77 -16.00
CA PRO A 60 7.17 2.81 -17.41
C PRO A 60 7.03 1.41 -17.98
N PRO A 61 5.96 1.14 -18.76
CA PRO A 61 5.80 -0.12 -19.46
C PRO A 61 6.94 -0.33 -20.47
N LEU A 62 7.30 -1.57 -20.68
CA LEU A 62 8.23 -1.94 -21.76
C LEU A 62 7.60 -1.74 -23.14
N GLU A 63 8.41 -1.74 -24.18
CA GLU A 63 7.92 -1.49 -25.54
C GLU A 63 6.84 -2.48 -25.99
N GLY A 64 6.93 -3.74 -25.62
CA GLY A 64 5.95 -4.78 -25.95
C GLY A 64 4.84 -5.00 -24.91
N ALA A 65 4.74 -4.16 -23.88
CA ALA A 65 3.76 -4.37 -22.81
C ALA A 65 2.32 -4.20 -23.30
N SER A 66 1.44 -5.16 -23.00
CA SER A 66 0.04 -5.18 -23.45
C SER A 66 -0.81 -4.04 -22.87
N TYR A 67 -0.39 -3.48 -21.74
CA TYR A 67 -1.11 -2.41 -21.03
C TYR A 67 -0.64 -1.00 -21.42
N ARG A 68 0.31 -0.85 -22.32
CA ARG A 68 0.93 0.45 -22.68
C ARG A 68 -0.07 1.52 -23.08
N ASP A 69 -1.08 1.17 -23.86
CA ASP A 69 -2.09 2.10 -24.35
C ASP A 69 -3.22 2.37 -23.33
N ARG A 70 -3.18 1.68 -22.18
CA ARG A 70 -4.15 1.81 -21.11
C ARG A 70 -3.65 2.66 -19.94
N VAL A 71 -2.48 3.29 -20.08
CA VAL A 71 -1.83 4.09 -19.03
C VAL A 71 -2.25 5.55 -19.10
N TYR A 72 -2.62 6.08 -17.96
CA TYR A 72 -2.99 7.48 -17.76
C TYR A 72 -2.18 8.08 -16.62
N THR A 73 -1.99 9.38 -16.66
CA THR A 73 -1.36 10.16 -15.58
C THR A 73 -2.26 11.29 -15.14
N THR A 74 -2.03 11.85 -13.96
CA THR A 74 -2.77 13.02 -13.45
C THR A 74 -1.95 13.77 -12.38
N ASN A 75 -2.41 14.94 -11.97
CA ASN A 75 -1.74 15.85 -11.02
C ASN A 75 -0.36 16.30 -11.55
N SER A 76 0.66 16.26 -10.71
CA SER A 76 2.05 16.56 -11.10
C SER A 76 2.75 15.40 -11.81
N THR A 77 2.10 14.25 -11.90
CA THR A 77 2.64 13.05 -12.53
C THR A 77 2.43 13.12 -14.03
N GLY A 78 3.47 12.90 -14.81
CA GLY A 78 3.41 12.85 -16.26
C GLY A 78 4.51 11.97 -16.84
N PHE A 79 4.31 11.51 -18.07
CA PHE A 79 5.32 10.81 -18.84
C PHE A 79 5.11 11.11 -20.33
N PRO A 80 6.20 11.32 -21.10
CA PRO A 80 6.08 11.62 -22.54
C PRO A 80 5.25 10.56 -23.29
N GLY A 81 4.28 11.03 -24.07
CA GLY A 81 3.42 10.18 -24.88
C GLY A 81 2.27 9.48 -24.14
N TRP A 82 2.13 9.64 -22.83
CA TRP A 82 1.01 9.09 -22.09
C TRP A 82 -0.16 10.07 -22.01
N LYS A 83 -1.37 9.54 -21.95
CA LYS A 83 -2.57 10.33 -21.72
C LYS A 83 -2.54 10.97 -20.33
N HIS A 84 -2.81 12.28 -20.30
CA HIS A 84 -2.82 13.04 -19.05
C HIS A 84 -4.21 13.59 -18.76
N ILE A 85 -4.71 13.31 -17.56
CA ILE A 85 -5.94 13.90 -17.05
C ILE A 85 -5.59 15.23 -16.40
N PRO A 86 -6.02 16.38 -16.98
CA PRO A 86 -5.60 17.69 -16.55
C PRO A 86 -6.07 18.05 -15.13
N ALA A 87 -5.49 19.08 -14.58
CA ALA A 87 -5.96 19.67 -13.32
C ALA A 87 -7.43 20.09 -13.45
N ARG A 88 -8.14 20.08 -12.32
CA ARG A 88 -9.49 20.65 -12.29
C ARG A 88 -9.43 22.16 -12.54
N GLU A 89 -10.40 22.66 -13.25
CA GLU A 89 -10.68 24.09 -13.29
C GLU A 89 -11.28 24.54 -11.93
N ASP A 90 -11.16 25.81 -11.62
CA ASP A 90 -11.68 26.38 -10.38
C ASP A 90 -13.14 26.00 -10.16
N SER A 91 -13.45 25.58 -8.93
CA SER A 91 -14.78 25.15 -8.47
C SER A 91 -15.38 23.90 -9.16
N LYS A 92 -14.74 23.30 -10.16
CA LYS A 92 -15.20 22.08 -10.81
C LYS A 92 -14.54 20.82 -10.22
N THR A 93 -15.18 19.67 -10.41
CA THR A 93 -14.55 18.38 -10.14
C THR A 93 -13.61 18.02 -11.30
N LYS A 94 -12.53 17.33 -11.01
CA LYS A 94 -11.64 16.80 -12.05
C LYS A 94 -12.41 15.87 -12.97
N ASP A 95 -12.20 15.97 -14.27
CA ASP A 95 -12.86 15.15 -15.26
C ASP A 95 -12.13 13.82 -15.47
N PHE A 96 -12.80 12.74 -15.13
CA PHE A 96 -12.32 11.37 -15.33
C PHE A 96 -13.14 10.63 -16.41
N PHE A 97 -13.93 11.34 -17.22
CA PHE A 97 -14.84 10.71 -18.16
C PHE A 97 -14.14 9.75 -19.13
N GLU A 98 -13.00 10.16 -19.70
CA GLU A 98 -12.27 9.35 -20.68
C GLU A 98 -11.80 8.02 -20.08
N ILE A 99 -11.15 8.03 -18.92
CA ILE A 99 -10.66 6.81 -18.29
C ILE A 99 -11.81 5.91 -17.80
N ILE A 100 -12.90 6.50 -17.31
CA ILE A 100 -14.11 5.74 -16.92
C ILE A 100 -14.75 5.07 -18.14
N ALA A 101 -14.90 5.81 -19.24
CA ALA A 101 -15.42 5.26 -20.49
C ALA A 101 -14.51 4.16 -21.05
N HIS A 102 -13.19 4.30 -20.89
CA HIS A 102 -12.24 3.25 -21.23
C HIS A 102 -12.43 2.01 -20.34
N ALA A 103 -12.49 2.18 -19.03
CA ALA A 103 -12.70 1.06 -18.09
C ALA A 103 -13.96 0.24 -18.39
N LYS A 104 -15.05 0.90 -18.76
CA LYS A 104 -16.32 0.23 -19.12
C LYS A 104 -16.25 -0.66 -20.36
N ARG A 105 -15.24 -0.53 -21.18
CA ARG A 105 -15.00 -1.37 -22.35
C ARG A 105 -14.00 -2.49 -22.11
N CYS A 106 -13.33 -2.47 -20.97
CA CYS A 106 -12.34 -3.46 -20.61
C CYS A 106 -12.99 -4.69 -19.98
N ALA A 107 -12.33 -5.84 -20.11
CA ALA A 107 -12.67 -7.03 -19.35
C ALA A 107 -12.32 -6.83 -17.86
N ALA A 108 -12.91 -7.64 -17.00
CA ALA A 108 -12.50 -7.70 -15.60
C ALA A 108 -11.01 -8.12 -15.48
N PRO A 109 -10.31 -7.67 -14.44
CA PRO A 109 -8.93 -8.11 -14.20
C PRO A 109 -8.89 -9.61 -13.89
N ASN A 110 -7.80 -10.27 -14.28
CA ASN A 110 -7.54 -11.63 -13.85
C ASN A 110 -7.17 -11.61 -12.36
N GLU A 111 -7.65 -12.57 -11.62
CA GLU A 111 -7.22 -12.72 -10.23
C GLU A 111 -5.79 -13.27 -10.21
N ILE A 112 -4.91 -12.60 -9.47
CA ILE A 112 -3.48 -12.96 -9.37
C ILE A 112 -3.11 -13.47 -8.00
N GLU A 113 -3.92 -13.20 -6.98
CA GLU A 113 -3.65 -13.59 -5.61
C GLU A 113 -4.93 -13.53 -4.77
N HIS A 114 -5.05 -14.43 -3.81
CA HIS A 114 -6.12 -14.46 -2.82
C HIS A 114 -5.62 -14.07 -1.43
N GLY A 115 -6.53 -13.59 -0.59
CA GLY A 115 -6.30 -13.39 0.82
C GLY A 115 -6.45 -11.93 1.26
N GLU A 116 -6.15 -11.71 2.52
CA GLU A 116 -6.25 -10.41 3.17
C GLU A 116 -4.95 -10.07 3.88
N ILE A 117 -4.62 -8.80 3.93
CA ILE A 117 -3.53 -8.26 4.74
C ILE A 117 -4.09 -7.27 5.74
N ILE A 118 -3.51 -7.24 6.93
CA ILE A 118 -3.88 -6.29 7.98
C ILE A 118 -3.00 -5.06 7.86
N GLY A 119 -3.62 -3.88 7.76
CA GLY A 119 -2.93 -2.60 7.69
C GLY A 119 -3.67 -1.50 8.43
N GLY A 120 -3.15 -0.26 8.35
CA GLY A 120 -3.79 0.90 8.99
C GLY A 120 -3.31 1.18 10.41
N PHE A 121 -2.17 0.66 10.82
CA PHE A 121 -1.54 0.93 12.11
C PHE A 121 -0.72 2.23 12.07
N ALA A 122 -1.33 3.33 11.61
CA ALA A 122 -0.79 4.67 11.75
C ALA A 122 -0.82 5.10 13.22
N HIS A 123 -0.15 6.21 13.54
CA HIS A 123 0.04 6.65 14.93
C HIS A 123 -1.25 6.75 15.73
N ASN A 124 -2.34 7.26 15.18
CA ASN A 124 -3.62 7.35 15.88
C ASN A 124 -4.14 5.98 16.32
N GLN A 125 -4.03 4.97 15.46
CA GLN A 125 -4.48 3.61 15.78
C GLN A 125 -3.57 2.96 16.81
N VAL A 126 -2.27 3.11 16.69
CA VAL A 126 -1.31 2.55 17.66
C VAL A 126 -1.44 3.22 19.02
N LEU A 127 -1.62 4.55 19.06
CA LEU A 127 -1.84 5.29 20.30
C LEU A 127 -3.18 4.95 20.96
N ALA A 128 -4.22 4.65 20.19
CA ALA A 128 -5.49 4.15 20.73
C ALA A 128 -5.35 2.76 21.40
N LEU A 129 -4.31 2.02 21.07
CA LEU A 129 -3.97 0.73 21.66
C LEU A 129 -2.81 0.83 22.66
N ALA A 130 -2.42 2.04 23.06
CA ALA A 130 -1.23 2.29 23.85
C ALA A 130 -1.19 1.46 25.15
N ASP A 131 -2.29 1.37 25.90
CA ASP A 131 -2.35 0.61 27.14
C ASP A 131 -2.00 -0.87 26.92
N LYS A 132 -2.54 -1.49 25.88
CA LYS A 132 -2.22 -2.89 25.52
C LYS A 132 -0.76 -3.07 25.13
N VAL A 133 -0.21 -2.12 24.38
CA VAL A 133 1.20 -2.15 23.99
C VAL A 133 2.11 -1.99 25.21
N VAL A 134 1.81 -1.03 26.07
CA VAL A 134 2.54 -0.78 27.35
C VAL A 134 2.50 -2.02 28.24
N ASP A 135 1.34 -2.63 28.41
CA ASP A 135 1.20 -3.85 29.22
C ASP A 135 2.01 -5.02 28.64
N ALA A 136 1.98 -5.19 27.32
CA ALA A 136 2.77 -6.22 26.64
C ALA A 136 4.28 -5.98 26.79
N VAL A 137 4.72 -4.72 26.78
CA VAL A 137 6.13 -4.36 27.03
C VAL A 137 6.50 -4.61 28.49
N LYS A 138 5.71 -4.11 29.46
CA LYS A 138 5.98 -4.28 30.90
C LYS A 138 5.97 -5.73 31.33
N SER A 139 5.13 -6.57 30.75
CA SER A 139 5.11 -8.02 31.01
C SER A 139 6.25 -8.78 30.33
N GLY A 140 7.02 -8.13 29.46
CA GLY A 140 8.08 -8.77 28.67
C GLY A 140 7.56 -9.60 27.48
N ALA A 141 6.26 -9.54 27.18
CA ALA A 141 5.68 -10.20 26.01
C ALA A 141 6.18 -9.56 24.70
N ILE A 142 6.38 -8.23 24.69
CA ILE A 142 7.08 -7.52 23.61
C ILE A 142 8.39 -6.99 24.18
N ARG A 143 9.50 -7.44 23.60
CA ARG A 143 10.85 -7.04 24.01
C ARG A 143 11.52 -6.07 23.05
N LYS A 144 11.10 -6.05 21.78
CA LYS A 144 11.70 -5.15 20.78
C LYS A 144 10.71 -4.74 19.73
N PHE A 145 10.84 -3.49 19.29
CA PHE A 145 10.28 -2.99 18.03
C PHE A 145 11.39 -2.83 17.01
N VAL A 146 11.16 -3.33 15.80
CA VAL A 146 12.11 -3.26 14.69
C VAL A 146 11.47 -2.47 13.56
N VAL A 147 12.09 -1.37 13.16
CA VAL A 147 11.61 -0.59 12.00
C VAL A 147 12.18 -1.20 10.73
N MET A 148 11.31 -1.75 9.91
CA MET A 148 11.62 -2.29 8.59
C MET A 148 10.76 -1.56 7.56
N ALA A 149 11.29 -0.56 6.91
CA ALA A 149 10.50 0.33 6.06
C ALA A 149 11.25 0.71 4.78
N GLY A 150 10.55 1.36 3.86
CA GLY A 150 11.12 1.92 2.64
C GLY A 150 10.63 1.26 1.36
N CYS A 151 11.33 1.56 0.25
CA CYS A 151 10.89 1.18 -1.09
C CYS A 151 11.33 -0.22 -1.51
N ASP A 152 12.48 -0.69 -1.01
CA ASP A 152 13.17 -1.91 -1.46
C ASP A 152 13.39 -1.95 -3.00
N GLY A 153 13.52 -3.12 -3.61
CA GLY A 153 13.79 -3.26 -5.04
C GLY A 153 13.46 -4.65 -5.59
N ARG A 154 13.54 -4.75 -6.92
CA ARG A 154 13.12 -5.94 -7.68
C ARG A 154 14.13 -7.09 -7.70
N MET A 155 15.37 -6.87 -7.32
CA MET A 155 16.42 -7.88 -7.41
C MET A 155 16.11 -9.10 -6.53
N LYS A 156 16.29 -10.30 -7.07
CA LYS A 156 16.08 -11.55 -6.31
C LYS A 156 17.00 -11.65 -5.08
N SER A 157 18.20 -11.08 -5.15
CA SER A 157 19.16 -11.02 -4.04
C SER A 157 18.68 -10.16 -2.85
N ARG A 158 17.57 -9.42 -3.01
CA ARG A 158 16.98 -8.61 -1.93
C ARG A 158 15.96 -9.37 -1.08
N ASN A 159 16.23 -10.64 -0.83
CA ASN A 159 15.40 -11.46 0.06
C ASN A 159 15.71 -11.25 1.56
N TYR A 160 16.67 -10.39 1.87
CA TYR A 160 17.14 -10.10 3.21
C TYR A 160 16.00 -9.78 4.19
N TYR A 161 15.04 -8.95 3.79
CA TYR A 161 13.92 -8.59 4.67
C TYR A 161 12.98 -9.75 4.97
N THR A 162 12.77 -10.66 4.03
CA THR A 162 12.00 -11.89 4.24
C THR A 162 12.70 -12.77 5.25
N GLU A 163 13.97 -13.10 4.99
CA GLU A 163 14.80 -13.94 5.87
C GLU A 163 14.96 -13.35 7.27
N PHE A 164 15.15 -12.04 7.35
CA PHE A 164 15.25 -11.34 8.62
C PHE A 164 13.94 -11.44 9.43
N ALA A 165 12.79 -11.22 8.78
CA ALA A 165 11.49 -11.30 9.44
C ALA A 165 11.17 -12.72 9.93
N GLU A 166 11.52 -13.75 9.16
CA GLU A 166 11.37 -15.15 9.55
C GLU A 166 12.21 -15.54 10.76
N GLN A 167 13.39 -14.92 10.89
CA GLN A 167 14.34 -15.22 11.97
C GLN A 167 14.14 -14.34 13.22
N LEU A 168 13.26 -13.33 13.15
CA LEU A 168 12.98 -12.50 14.32
C LEU A 168 12.33 -13.32 15.44
N PRO A 169 12.83 -13.16 16.69
CA PRO A 169 12.21 -13.76 17.86
C PRO A 169 10.71 -13.42 17.96
N ASN A 170 9.95 -14.33 18.56
CA ASN A 170 8.49 -14.20 18.65
C ASN A 170 8.02 -13.03 19.53
N ASP A 171 8.92 -12.46 20.35
CA ASP A 171 8.70 -11.28 21.18
C ASP A 171 9.07 -9.94 20.50
N CYS A 172 9.26 -9.98 19.17
CA CYS A 172 9.57 -8.79 18.37
C CYS A 172 8.40 -8.37 17.50
N VAL A 173 8.14 -7.06 17.43
CA VAL A 173 7.14 -6.43 16.55
C VAL A 173 7.83 -5.62 15.46
N ILE A 174 7.38 -5.76 14.23
CA ILE A 174 7.86 -5.00 13.07
C ILE A 174 6.97 -3.78 12.87
N LEU A 175 7.56 -2.60 12.85
CA LEU A 175 6.92 -1.35 12.42
C LEU A 175 7.31 -1.07 10.98
N THR A 176 6.33 -0.88 10.10
CA THR A 176 6.61 -0.69 8.68
C THR A 176 5.78 0.40 8.01
N ALA A 177 6.37 0.96 6.94
CA ALA A 177 5.71 1.78 5.94
C ALA A 177 6.46 1.65 4.61
N GLY A 178 5.73 1.76 3.49
CA GLY A 178 6.30 1.64 2.16
C GLY A 178 6.32 0.22 1.62
N CYS A 179 6.87 0.05 0.42
CA CYS A 179 6.77 -1.22 -0.31
C CYS A 179 7.66 -2.34 0.24
N ALA A 180 8.65 -2.06 1.09
CA ALA A 180 9.46 -3.10 1.74
C ALA A 180 8.63 -4.14 2.49
N LYS A 181 7.47 -3.73 3.05
CA LYS A 181 6.54 -4.63 3.74
C LYS A 181 6.11 -5.85 2.93
N TYR A 182 6.02 -5.74 1.61
CA TYR A 182 5.62 -6.85 0.75
C TYR A 182 6.62 -8.01 0.72
N ARG A 183 7.76 -7.87 1.38
CA ARG A 183 8.70 -8.97 1.62
C ARG A 183 8.28 -9.88 2.78
N TYR A 184 7.44 -9.38 3.70
CA TYR A 184 7.14 -10.10 4.95
C TYR A 184 5.70 -9.94 5.46
N ASN A 185 4.89 -9.03 4.91
CA ASN A 185 3.53 -8.80 5.43
C ASN A 185 2.55 -9.97 5.16
N LYS A 186 2.95 -10.94 4.35
CA LYS A 186 2.19 -12.16 4.06
C LYS A 186 2.77 -13.41 4.76
N LEU A 187 3.88 -13.25 5.48
CA LEU A 187 4.43 -14.33 6.29
C LEU A 187 3.52 -14.60 7.50
N PRO A 188 3.38 -15.87 7.93
CA PRO A 188 2.54 -16.25 9.07
C PRO A 188 3.25 -15.93 10.40
N LEU A 189 3.57 -14.65 10.62
CA LEU A 189 4.31 -14.23 11.82
C LEU A 189 3.46 -14.23 13.09
N GLY A 190 2.13 -14.22 12.98
CA GLY A 190 1.21 -14.26 14.10
C GLY A 190 1.06 -12.93 14.84
N ASP A 191 0.69 -13.04 16.11
CA ASP A 191 0.46 -11.89 17.02
C ASP A 191 1.07 -12.13 18.40
N ILE A 192 1.12 -11.08 19.20
CA ILE A 192 1.51 -11.10 20.62
C ILE A 192 0.32 -10.52 21.40
N ASN A 193 -0.43 -11.37 22.12
CA ASN A 193 -1.61 -10.96 22.89
C ASN A 193 -2.65 -10.17 22.07
N GLY A 194 -2.84 -10.58 20.80
CA GLY A 194 -3.75 -9.93 19.86
C GLY A 194 -3.18 -8.67 19.19
N ILE A 195 -1.89 -8.38 19.38
CA ILE A 195 -1.16 -7.33 18.66
C ILE A 195 -0.43 -7.99 17.49
N PRO A 196 -0.78 -7.71 16.23
CA PRO A 196 -0.07 -8.28 15.09
C PRO A 196 1.42 -7.97 15.15
N ARG A 197 2.25 -8.95 14.81
CA ARG A 197 3.70 -8.76 14.79
C ARG A 197 4.19 -7.86 13.64
N VAL A 198 3.31 -7.54 12.68
CA VAL A 198 3.58 -6.53 11.64
C VAL A 198 2.57 -5.41 11.76
N LEU A 199 3.01 -4.24 12.20
CA LEU A 199 2.21 -3.03 12.30
C LEU A 199 2.50 -2.14 11.09
N ASP A 200 1.65 -2.22 10.09
CA ASP A 200 1.76 -1.47 8.85
C ASP A 200 1.08 -0.10 8.97
N ALA A 201 1.88 0.95 9.06
CA ALA A 201 1.41 2.32 9.11
C ALA A 201 0.90 2.85 7.76
N GLY A 202 1.29 2.21 6.65
CA GLY A 202 0.89 2.63 5.31
C GLY A 202 2.03 2.67 4.30
N GLN A 203 2.10 3.72 3.50
CA GLN A 203 3.11 3.88 2.45
C GLN A 203 4.13 4.98 2.79
N CYS A 204 4.86 5.48 1.80
CA CYS A 204 6.03 6.35 2.05
C CYS A 204 5.67 7.61 2.85
N ASN A 205 4.52 8.22 2.59
CA ASN A 205 4.06 9.40 3.34
C ASN A 205 3.70 9.08 4.79
N ASP A 206 3.40 7.81 5.11
CA ASP A 206 3.06 7.37 6.46
C ASP A 206 4.29 7.10 7.34
N SER A 207 5.50 7.30 6.81
CA SER A 207 6.75 7.27 7.60
C SER A 207 6.74 8.29 8.74
N TYR A 208 6.01 9.37 8.61
CA TYR A 208 5.71 10.31 9.71
C TYR A 208 5.05 9.58 10.91
N SER A 209 4.09 8.72 10.64
CA SER A 209 3.46 7.91 11.69
C SER A 209 4.45 6.99 12.40
N LEU A 210 5.40 6.38 11.67
CA LEU A 210 6.44 5.56 12.29
C LEU A 210 7.32 6.38 13.23
N ALA A 211 7.69 7.60 12.84
CA ALA A 211 8.47 8.49 13.70
C ALA A 211 7.73 8.84 14.98
N LEU A 212 6.44 9.21 14.89
CA LEU A 212 5.62 9.51 16.06
C LEU A 212 5.45 8.29 16.99
N ILE A 213 5.21 7.10 16.42
CA ILE A 213 5.11 5.85 17.19
C ILE A 213 6.43 5.58 17.91
N ALA A 214 7.56 5.68 17.22
CA ALA A 214 8.88 5.44 17.82
C ALA A 214 9.18 6.40 18.97
N MET A 215 8.88 7.69 18.80
CA MET A 215 9.04 8.69 19.87
C MET A 215 8.18 8.38 21.09
N LYS A 216 6.93 7.94 20.88
CA LYS A 216 6.06 7.57 22.00
C LYS A 216 6.46 6.28 22.68
N LEU A 217 6.95 5.30 21.94
CA LEU A 217 7.49 4.07 22.52
C LEU A 217 8.72 4.33 23.40
N GLN A 218 9.58 5.27 23.00
CA GLN A 218 10.74 5.67 23.81
C GLN A 218 10.36 6.18 25.22
N GLU A 219 9.16 6.75 25.38
CA GLU A 219 8.68 7.20 26.70
C GLU A 219 8.32 6.02 27.64
N VAL A 220 8.18 4.81 27.10
CA VAL A 220 7.75 3.59 27.82
C VAL A 220 8.92 2.64 28.11
N PHE A 221 9.95 2.68 27.27
CA PHE A 221 11.19 1.91 27.40
C PHE A 221 12.28 2.69 28.12
#